data_dc4924b8980155620873723dccce830c
#
_entry.id   dc4924b8980155620873723dccce830c
#
_cell.length_a   1.000
_cell.length_b   1.000
_cell.length_c   1.000
_cell.angle_alpha   90.00
_cell.angle_beta   90.00
_cell.angle_gamma   90.00
#
_symmetry.space_group_name_H-M   'P 1'
#
loop_
_entity.id
_entity.type
_entity.pdbx_description
1 polymer ?
#
loop_
_entity_poly.entity_id
_entity_poly.type
_entity_poly.pdbx_seq_one_letter_code
_entity_poly.pdbx_strand_id
1 'polypeptide(L)'
;MFRTAFFLIMSIITLMFTSAKRRNVVRHKLNVPSPNSHNARMKVFFISDIHRRKIDRKLLKKIDMDVDIVIIGGDLAERGVSLSRISTNIRNLSTLAPVYYIWGNNDREAGEQEIRLIMSRYGSVILDNENFPIPGHPTWGISGTDDPTTERVDIGASLQNINQYNHVIFASHQPRVLREVECFYRPTLMLAGHTHGGQIRIGKFGLLEKGKFQTNFGRGKLISNGYGTSTVPLRLGAPAECHIITIDY
;
A
#
# COMPACT_ATOMS: atom_id res chain seq x y z
N MET A 1 8.79 -5.45 44.15
CA MET A 1 8.69 -4.30 43.27
C MET A 1 9.48 -4.48 41.96
N PHE A 2 10.80 -4.66 41.93
CA PHE A 2 11.59 -4.79 40.69
C PHE A 2 11.18 -5.97 39.79
N ARG A 3 10.89 -7.15 40.36
CA ARG A 3 10.44 -8.33 39.58
C ARG A 3 9.10 -8.06 38.88
N THR A 4 8.15 -7.44 39.55
CA THR A 4 6.83 -7.12 38.96
C THR A 4 6.95 -6.12 37.83
N ALA A 5 7.75 -5.06 38.01
CA ALA A 5 8.04 -4.06 36.96
C ALA A 5 8.72 -4.69 35.75
N PHE A 6 9.71 -5.58 35.95
CA PHE A 6 10.39 -6.30 34.89
C PHE A 6 9.40 -7.15 34.06
N PHE A 7 8.54 -7.95 34.71
CA PHE A 7 7.56 -8.76 33.99
C PHE A 7 6.56 -7.90 33.20
N LEU A 8 6.13 -6.76 33.75
CA LEU A 8 5.23 -5.83 33.04
C LEU A 8 5.90 -5.28 31.77
N ILE A 9 7.14 -4.81 31.86
CA ILE A 9 7.89 -4.30 30.72
C ILE A 9 8.05 -5.38 29.65
N MET A 10 8.46 -6.59 30.04
CA MET A 10 8.60 -7.71 29.09
C MET A 10 7.29 -8.09 28.42
N SER A 11 6.17 -8.03 29.13
CA SER A 11 4.84 -8.27 28.57
C SER A 11 4.46 -7.21 27.54
N ILE A 12 4.74 -5.94 27.79
CA ILE A 12 4.50 -4.84 26.84
C ILE A 12 5.36 -5.03 25.58
N ILE A 13 6.65 -5.32 25.71
CA ILE A 13 7.55 -5.56 24.57
C ILE A 13 7.06 -6.76 23.74
N THR A 14 6.65 -7.84 24.40
CA THR A 14 6.10 -9.02 23.72
C THR A 14 4.81 -8.67 22.95
N LEU A 15 3.92 -7.88 23.55
CA LEU A 15 2.71 -7.38 22.90
C LEU A 15 3.06 -6.51 21.66
N MET A 16 4.03 -5.62 21.79
CA MET A 16 4.48 -4.77 20.69
C MET A 16 5.09 -5.59 19.55
N PHE A 17 5.91 -6.58 19.87
CA PHE A 17 6.52 -7.48 18.88
C PHE A 17 5.47 -8.35 18.17
N THR A 18 4.52 -8.91 18.91
CA THR A 18 3.42 -9.68 18.31
C THR A 18 2.53 -8.80 17.43
N SER A 19 2.27 -7.55 17.84
CA SER A 19 1.54 -6.56 17.06
C SER A 19 2.23 -6.24 15.72
N ALA A 20 3.56 -6.12 15.74
CA ALA A 20 4.37 -5.89 14.53
C ALA A 20 4.32 -7.07 13.54
N LYS A 21 4.09 -8.29 14.03
CA LYS A 21 3.99 -9.52 13.21
C LYS A 21 2.57 -9.88 12.79
N ARG A 22 1.56 -9.10 13.15
CA ARG A 22 0.16 -9.35 12.74
C ARG A 22 0.02 -9.37 11.22
N ARG A 23 -0.90 -10.21 10.76
CA ARG A 23 -1.31 -10.31 9.35
C ARG A 23 -2.77 -9.86 9.27
N ASN A 24 -3.00 -8.57 9.58
CA ASN A 24 -4.34 -8.02 9.48
C ASN A 24 -4.63 -7.69 8.02
N VAL A 25 -5.74 -8.21 7.53
CA VAL A 25 -6.34 -7.81 6.26
C VAL A 25 -7.58 -7.00 6.61
N VAL A 26 -7.49 -5.68 6.46
CA VAL A 26 -8.60 -4.76 6.74
C VAL A 26 -9.44 -4.63 5.48
N ARG A 27 -10.76 -4.79 5.62
CA ARG A 27 -11.69 -4.70 4.48
C ARG A 27 -12.41 -3.38 4.49
N HIS A 28 -12.46 -2.75 3.33
CA HIS A 28 -13.15 -1.48 3.08
C HIS A 28 -14.14 -1.64 1.94
N LYS A 29 -15.15 -0.78 1.94
CA LYS A 29 -16.12 -0.67 0.85
C LYS A 29 -16.16 0.78 0.37
N LEU A 30 -16.11 0.94 -0.96
CA LEU A 30 -16.30 2.21 -1.64
C LEU A 30 -17.47 2.06 -2.62
N ASN A 31 -18.50 2.84 -2.43
CA ASN A 31 -19.59 2.93 -3.39
C ASN A 31 -19.36 4.16 -4.27
N VAL A 32 -19.17 3.92 -5.56
CA VAL A 32 -18.99 4.98 -6.57
C VAL A 32 -20.33 5.13 -7.29
N PRO A 33 -20.92 6.32 -7.31
CA PRO A 33 -22.17 6.54 -8.04
C PRO A 33 -21.99 6.23 -9.52
N SER A 34 -22.82 5.33 -10.04
CA SER A 34 -22.86 5.00 -11.47
C SER A 34 -24.18 5.52 -12.06
N PRO A 35 -24.13 6.28 -13.16
CA PRO A 35 -25.35 6.72 -13.83
C PRO A 35 -26.12 5.58 -14.52
N ASN A 36 -25.46 4.47 -14.79
CA ASN A 36 -26.05 3.27 -15.39
C ASN A 36 -26.21 2.20 -14.33
N SER A 37 -27.35 1.54 -14.30
CA SER A 37 -27.75 0.49 -13.33
C SER A 37 -26.90 -0.80 -13.39
N HIS A 38 -25.73 -0.78 -14.00
CA HIS A 38 -24.83 -1.91 -14.00
C HIS A 38 -23.97 -1.88 -12.74
N ASN A 39 -24.28 -2.75 -11.79
CA ASN A 39 -23.50 -2.97 -10.58
C ASN A 39 -22.20 -3.73 -10.92
N ALA A 40 -21.22 -3.03 -11.45
CA ALA A 40 -19.89 -3.59 -11.59
C ALA A 40 -19.13 -3.53 -10.27
N ARG A 41 -18.22 -4.48 -10.06
CA ARG A 41 -17.43 -4.58 -8.85
C ARG A 41 -15.99 -4.79 -9.18
N MET A 42 -15.11 -4.14 -8.42
CA MET A 42 -13.66 -4.37 -8.46
C MET A 42 -13.13 -4.53 -7.04
N LYS A 43 -12.23 -5.51 -6.83
CA LYS A 43 -11.54 -5.72 -5.57
C LYS A 43 -10.06 -5.40 -5.72
N VAL A 44 -9.58 -4.44 -4.96
CA VAL A 44 -8.19 -3.99 -4.92
C VAL A 44 -7.54 -4.50 -3.65
N PHE A 45 -6.45 -5.27 -3.78
CA PHE A 45 -5.59 -5.58 -2.66
C PHE A 45 -4.46 -4.55 -2.60
N PHE A 46 -4.35 -3.84 -1.47
CA PHE A 46 -3.32 -2.84 -1.23
C PHE A 46 -2.41 -3.25 -0.07
N ILE A 47 -1.11 -3.20 -0.28
CA ILE A 47 -0.08 -3.46 0.71
C ILE A 47 1.07 -2.48 0.54
N SER A 48 1.58 -1.90 1.62
CA SER A 48 2.74 -0.99 1.61
C SER A 48 3.69 -1.31 2.75
N ASP A 49 4.88 -0.74 2.69
CA ASP A 49 5.86 -0.77 3.79
C ASP A 49 6.16 -2.21 4.24
N ILE A 50 6.49 -3.07 3.29
CA ILE A 50 6.77 -4.49 3.55
C ILE A 50 8.11 -4.67 4.24
N HIS A 51 9.14 -3.90 3.81
CA HIS A 51 10.49 -3.91 4.36
C HIS A 51 11.09 -5.32 4.46
N ARG A 52 11.45 -5.73 5.68
CA ARG A 52 12.06 -7.05 5.95
C ARG A 52 11.06 -8.19 6.04
N ARG A 53 9.74 -7.92 5.96
CA ARG A 53 8.73 -8.95 6.12
C ARG A 53 8.59 -9.83 4.89
N LYS A 54 8.23 -11.07 5.14
CA LYS A 54 7.87 -12.05 4.11
C LYS A 54 6.35 -12.08 3.94
N ILE A 55 5.91 -12.07 2.69
CA ILE A 55 4.53 -12.39 2.32
C ILE A 55 4.44 -13.91 2.27
N ASP A 56 3.81 -14.50 3.25
CA ASP A 56 3.74 -15.94 3.43
C ASP A 56 2.34 -16.49 3.13
N ARG A 57 2.25 -17.82 3.03
CA ARG A 57 0.97 -18.51 2.77
C ARG A 57 -0.11 -18.21 3.81
N LYS A 58 0.27 -17.83 5.06
CA LYS A 58 -0.69 -17.48 6.11
C LYS A 58 -1.36 -16.13 5.84
N LEU A 59 -0.64 -15.20 5.19
CA LEU A 59 -1.25 -13.96 4.71
C LEU A 59 -2.15 -14.25 3.50
N LEU A 60 -1.62 -14.94 2.48
CA LEU A 60 -2.34 -15.21 1.23
C LEU A 60 -3.68 -15.91 1.49
N LYS A 61 -3.75 -16.85 2.44
CA LYS A 61 -5.00 -17.52 2.84
C LYS A 61 -6.07 -16.59 3.44
N LYS A 62 -5.71 -15.35 3.81
CA LYS A 62 -6.64 -14.35 4.35
C LYS A 62 -7.15 -13.38 3.29
N ILE A 63 -6.55 -13.42 2.10
CA ILE A 63 -6.91 -12.57 0.97
C ILE A 63 -7.93 -13.33 0.13
N ASP A 64 -8.95 -12.62 -0.32
CA ASP A 64 -9.99 -13.17 -1.17
C ASP A 64 -9.37 -13.61 -2.52
N MET A 65 -9.85 -14.72 -3.09
CA MET A 65 -9.32 -15.27 -4.33
C MET A 65 -9.78 -14.52 -5.59
N ASP A 66 -10.75 -13.61 -5.44
CA ASP A 66 -11.36 -12.80 -6.51
C ASP A 66 -10.88 -11.34 -6.47
N VAL A 67 -9.63 -11.13 -6.08
CA VAL A 67 -8.95 -9.82 -6.19
C VAL A 67 -8.65 -9.56 -7.67
N ASP A 68 -9.01 -8.37 -8.17
CA ASP A 68 -8.80 -7.98 -9.57
C ASP A 68 -7.40 -7.41 -9.82
N ILE A 69 -6.87 -6.65 -8.86
CA ILE A 69 -5.52 -6.06 -8.91
C ILE A 69 -4.85 -6.04 -7.53
N VAL A 70 -3.54 -6.13 -7.55
CA VAL A 70 -2.66 -5.94 -6.39
C VAL A 70 -1.89 -4.64 -6.56
N ILE A 71 -1.87 -3.79 -5.54
CA ILE A 71 -1.07 -2.55 -5.52
C ILE A 71 -0.07 -2.61 -4.36
N ILE A 72 1.21 -2.49 -4.69
CA ILE A 72 2.29 -2.34 -3.71
C ILE A 72 2.60 -0.85 -3.58
N GLY A 73 2.23 -0.26 -2.45
CA GLY A 73 2.32 1.17 -2.17
C GLY A 73 3.67 1.64 -1.66
N GLY A 74 4.76 1.12 -2.22
CA GLY A 74 6.13 1.49 -1.87
C GLY A 74 6.69 0.76 -0.64
N ASP A 75 8.00 0.94 -0.44
CA ASP A 75 8.79 0.29 0.61
C ASP A 75 8.57 -1.24 0.64
N LEU A 76 8.67 -1.84 -0.55
CA LEU A 76 8.71 -3.29 -0.74
C LEU A 76 9.89 -3.90 0.01
N ALA A 77 11.02 -3.19 0.01
CA ALA A 77 12.27 -3.61 0.62
C ALA A 77 13.05 -2.42 1.21
N GLU A 78 14.12 -2.72 1.89
CA GLU A 78 15.11 -1.77 2.42
C GLU A 78 16.51 -2.37 2.30
N ARG A 79 17.55 -1.59 2.55
CA ARG A 79 18.94 -2.05 2.55
C ARG A 79 19.11 -3.35 3.36
N GLY A 80 19.77 -4.34 2.74
CA GLY A 80 20.08 -5.64 3.35
C GLY A 80 18.96 -6.68 3.24
N VAL A 81 17.85 -6.37 2.57
CA VAL A 81 16.85 -7.37 2.17
C VAL A 81 17.37 -8.13 0.96
N SER A 82 17.38 -9.48 1.03
CA SER A 82 17.89 -10.29 -0.07
C SER A 82 16.96 -10.24 -1.29
N LEU A 83 17.53 -10.24 -2.49
CA LEU A 83 16.77 -10.29 -3.76
C LEU A 83 15.87 -11.53 -3.85
N SER A 84 16.29 -12.64 -3.26
CA SER A 84 15.48 -13.86 -3.13
C SER A 84 14.20 -13.63 -2.33
N ARG A 85 14.24 -12.80 -1.28
CA ARG A 85 13.04 -12.43 -0.51
C ARG A 85 12.13 -11.51 -1.30
N ILE A 86 12.70 -10.50 -1.98
CA ILE A 86 11.96 -9.58 -2.85
C ILE A 86 11.24 -10.40 -3.93
N SER A 87 11.98 -11.24 -4.65
CA SER A 87 11.42 -12.13 -5.69
C SER A 87 10.32 -13.05 -5.14
N THR A 88 10.51 -13.62 -3.95
CA THR A 88 9.48 -14.47 -3.31
C THR A 88 8.23 -13.66 -2.97
N ASN A 89 8.36 -12.43 -2.46
CA ASN A 89 7.23 -11.57 -2.13
C ASN A 89 6.43 -11.21 -3.39
N ILE A 90 7.11 -10.79 -4.46
CA ILE A 90 6.46 -10.45 -5.73
C ILE A 90 5.78 -11.68 -6.33
N ARG A 91 6.49 -12.82 -6.44
CA ARG A 91 5.91 -14.07 -6.92
C ARG A 91 4.62 -14.43 -6.16
N ASN A 92 4.63 -14.33 -4.83
CA ASN A 92 3.48 -14.66 -4.02
C ASN A 92 2.31 -13.70 -4.24
N LEU A 93 2.57 -12.41 -4.44
CA LEU A 93 1.53 -11.42 -4.79
C LEU A 93 1.00 -11.63 -6.20
N SER A 94 1.85 -11.94 -7.17
CA SER A 94 1.45 -12.19 -8.57
C SER A 94 0.58 -13.45 -8.74
N THR A 95 0.50 -14.32 -7.71
CA THR A 95 -0.47 -15.43 -7.74
C THR A 95 -1.91 -14.99 -7.46
N LEU A 96 -2.13 -13.78 -6.97
CA LEU A 96 -3.45 -13.26 -6.65
C LEU A 96 -4.10 -12.57 -7.85
N ALA A 97 -3.36 -11.65 -8.48
CA ALA A 97 -3.84 -10.80 -9.58
C ALA A 97 -2.66 -10.03 -10.19
N PRO A 98 -2.83 -9.28 -11.31
CA PRO A 98 -1.85 -8.34 -11.83
C PRO A 98 -1.34 -7.38 -10.75
N VAL A 99 0.00 -7.21 -10.68
CA VAL A 99 0.66 -6.40 -9.65
C VAL A 99 1.08 -5.06 -10.23
N TYR A 100 0.68 -3.99 -9.57
CA TYR A 100 1.15 -2.63 -9.79
C TYR A 100 2.02 -2.20 -8.61
N TYR A 101 3.17 -1.62 -8.91
CA TYR A 101 4.15 -1.25 -7.90
C TYR A 101 4.52 0.23 -8.00
N ILE A 102 4.64 0.86 -6.85
CA ILE A 102 5.08 2.23 -6.67
C ILE A 102 6.36 2.22 -5.86
N TRP A 103 7.34 3.05 -6.22
CA TRP A 103 8.55 3.21 -5.45
C TRP A 103 8.26 3.84 -4.08
N GLY A 104 8.91 3.29 -3.05
CA GLY A 104 9.06 3.94 -1.75
C GLY A 104 10.48 4.46 -1.55
N ASN A 105 10.68 5.24 -0.50
CA ASN A 105 11.97 5.89 -0.23
C ASN A 105 13.11 4.92 0.12
N ASN A 106 12.81 3.68 0.55
CA ASN A 106 13.82 2.69 0.91
C ASN A 106 14.13 1.70 -0.23
N ASP A 107 13.29 1.60 -1.25
CA ASP A 107 13.38 0.53 -2.25
C ASP A 107 14.65 0.58 -3.08
N ARG A 108 15.09 1.78 -3.47
CA ARG A 108 16.30 1.93 -4.31
C ARG A 108 17.57 1.53 -3.60
N GLU A 109 17.60 1.61 -2.28
CA GLU A 109 18.74 1.13 -1.47
C GLU A 109 18.87 -0.41 -1.49
N ALA A 110 17.79 -1.12 -1.80
CA ALA A 110 17.79 -2.58 -1.96
C ALA A 110 18.22 -3.04 -3.36
N GLY A 111 18.37 -2.12 -4.32
CA GLY A 111 18.82 -2.36 -5.70
C GLY A 111 17.72 -2.07 -6.73
N GLU A 112 17.78 -0.87 -7.34
CA GLU A 112 16.75 -0.43 -8.31
C GLU A 112 16.68 -1.35 -9.53
N GLN A 113 17.83 -1.66 -10.14
CA GLN A 113 17.86 -2.48 -11.35
C GLN A 113 17.36 -3.90 -11.10
N GLU A 114 17.75 -4.49 -9.99
CA GLU A 114 17.36 -5.84 -9.59
C GLU A 114 15.85 -5.91 -9.30
N ILE A 115 15.29 -4.87 -8.64
CA ILE A 115 13.84 -4.80 -8.42
C ILE A 115 13.11 -4.69 -9.75
N ARG A 116 13.55 -3.84 -10.69
CA ARG A 116 12.97 -3.74 -12.03
C ARG A 116 13.00 -5.08 -12.78
N LEU A 117 14.11 -5.81 -12.71
CA LEU A 117 14.23 -7.14 -13.31
C LEU A 117 13.28 -8.16 -12.66
N ILE A 118 13.12 -8.13 -11.33
CA ILE A 118 12.18 -8.99 -10.62
C ILE A 118 10.74 -8.65 -11.02
N MET A 119 10.38 -7.36 -11.05
CA MET A 119 9.04 -6.92 -11.46
C MET A 119 8.71 -7.40 -12.87
N SER A 120 9.61 -7.17 -13.83
CA SER A 120 9.47 -7.64 -15.20
C SER A 120 9.30 -9.16 -15.30
N ARG A 121 10.08 -9.93 -14.53
CA ARG A 121 10.00 -11.41 -14.51
C ARG A 121 8.62 -11.94 -14.13
N TYR A 122 7.90 -11.23 -13.25
CA TYR A 122 6.57 -11.62 -12.81
C TYR A 122 5.44 -10.82 -13.47
N GLY A 123 5.73 -10.09 -14.55
CA GLY A 123 4.74 -9.31 -15.30
C GLY A 123 4.12 -8.17 -14.48
N SER A 124 4.84 -7.68 -13.48
CA SER A 124 4.38 -6.56 -12.65
C SER A 124 4.66 -5.23 -13.32
N VAL A 125 3.74 -4.29 -13.21
CA VAL A 125 3.84 -2.94 -13.77
C VAL A 125 4.40 -2.00 -12.71
N ILE A 126 5.43 -1.23 -13.06
CA ILE A 126 5.95 -0.15 -12.21
C ILE A 126 5.28 1.15 -12.63
N LEU A 127 4.62 1.83 -11.69
CA LEU A 127 4.01 3.14 -11.91
C LEU A 127 5.04 4.24 -11.60
N ASP A 128 5.88 4.53 -12.55
CA ASP A 128 7.01 5.47 -12.43
C ASP A 128 6.64 6.80 -13.11
N ASN A 129 5.73 7.56 -12.50
CA ASN A 129 5.05 8.74 -13.07
C ASN A 129 4.21 8.40 -14.32
N GLU A 130 3.51 7.28 -14.27
CA GLU A 130 2.75 6.73 -15.38
C GLU A 130 1.34 6.34 -14.98
N ASN A 131 0.48 6.12 -15.98
CA ASN A 131 -0.84 5.54 -15.80
C ASN A 131 -1.14 4.47 -16.83
N PHE A 132 -1.98 3.51 -16.46
CA PHE A 132 -2.37 2.37 -17.28
C PHE A 132 -3.85 2.06 -17.13
N PRO A 133 -4.51 1.46 -18.14
CA PRO A 133 -5.84 0.90 -17.97
C PRO A 133 -5.81 -0.30 -17.02
N ILE A 134 -6.90 -0.52 -16.30
CA ILE A 134 -7.06 -1.70 -15.44
C ILE A 134 -7.71 -2.83 -16.26
N PRO A 135 -7.03 -3.99 -16.43
CA PRO A 135 -7.59 -5.13 -17.15
C PRO A 135 -8.94 -5.57 -16.59
N GLY A 136 -9.91 -5.84 -17.45
CA GLY A 136 -11.27 -6.22 -17.05
C GLY A 136 -12.16 -5.06 -16.59
N HIS A 137 -11.62 -3.84 -16.44
CA HIS A 137 -12.34 -2.65 -15.98
C HIS A 137 -12.08 -1.46 -16.91
N PRO A 138 -12.66 -1.44 -18.12
CA PRO A 138 -12.26 -0.53 -19.21
C PRO A 138 -12.49 0.96 -18.91
N THR A 139 -13.36 1.28 -17.94
CA THR A 139 -13.61 2.66 -17.48
C THR A 139 -12.65 3.12 -16.39
N TRP A 140 -11.75 2.24 -15.92
CA TRP A 140 -10.81 2.50 -14.83
C TRP A 140 -9.38 2.58 -15.30
N GLY A 141 -8.67 3.60 -14.79
CA GLY A 141 -7.22 3.71 -14.88
C GLY A 141 -6.57 3.62 -13.51
N ILE A 142 -5.31 3.19 -13.51
CA ILE A 142 -4.41 3.27 -12.34
C ILE A 142 -3.26 4.19 -12.69
N SER A 143 -2.95 5.11 -11.80
CA SER A 143 -1.87 6.08 -11.93
C SER A 143 -1.00 6.09 -10.68
N GLY A 144 0.28 6.37 -10.84
CA GLY A 144 1.18 6.50 -9.71
C GLY A 144 2.40 7.36 -10.02
N THR A 145 3.05 7.84 -8.96
CA THR A 145 4.26 8.65 -9.05
C THR A 145 5.46 7.92 -8.46
N ASP A 146 6.65 8.38 -8.84
CA ASP A 146 7.88 8.07 -8.12
C ASP A 146 7.84 8.63 -6.68
N ASP A 147 8.78 8.21 -5.83
CA ASP A 147 8.86 8.72 -4.46
C ASP A 147 9.52 10.11 -4.41
N PRO A 148 8.96 11.04 -3.62
CA PRO A 148 9.48 12.41 -3.52
C PRO A 148 10.91 12.56 -3.02
N THR A 149 11.51 11.52 -2.42
CA THR A 149 12.91 11.57 -1.98
C THR A 149 13.91 11.52 -3.12
N THR A 150 13.45 11.15 -4.33
CA THR A 150 14.29 11.07 -5.53
C THR A 150 14.33 12.36 -6.33
N GLU A 151 13.48 13.34 -6.00
CA GLU A 151 13.23 14.56 -6.80
C GLU A 151 12.74 14.28 -8.24
N ARG A 152 12.26 13.05 -8.50
CA ARG A 152 11.79 12.59 -9.82
C ARG A 152 10.26 12.58 -9.95
N VAL A 153 9.54 13.03 -8.93
CA VAL A 153 8.07 13.06 -8.98
C VAL A 153 7.60 14.00 -10.08
N ASP A 154 6.81 13.45 -10.99
CA ASP A 154 6.14 14.20 -12.05
C ASP A 154 4.63 13.87 -12.06
N ILE A 155 3.87 14.70 -11.36
CA ILE A 155 2.41 14.56 -11.30
C ILE A 155 1.80 14.79 -12.70
N GLY A 156 2.36 15.72 -13.49
CA GLY A 156 1.88 16.00 -14.84
C GLY A 156 1.97 14.77 -15.74
N ALA A 157 3.13 14.09 -15.75
CA ALA A 157 3.32 12.84 -16.48
C ALA A 157 2.39 11.74 -15.98
N SER A 158 2.25 11.57 -14.67
CA SER A 158 1.36 10.56 -14.07
C SER A 158 -0.12 10.76 -14.42
N LEU A 159 -0.53 12.00 -14.72
CA LEU A 159 -1.89 12.37 -15.10
C LEU A 159 -2.06 12.58 -16.61
N GLN A 160 -1.03 12.31 -17.44
CA GLN A 160 -1.11 12.50 -18.88
C GLN A 160 -2.25 11.63 -19.47
N ASN A 161 -3.15 12.25 -20.23
CA ASN A 161 -4.31 11.60 -20.84
C ASN A 161 -5.26 10.92 -19.82
N ILE A 162 -5.22 11.28 -18.55
CA ILE A 162 -5.97 10.63 -17.47
C ILE A 162 -7.49 10.71 -17.69
N ASN A 163 -7.97 11.71 -18.44
CA ASN A 163 -9.39 11.93 -18.73
C ASN A 163 -9.99 10.89 -19.69
N GLN A 164 -9.17 9.99 -20.24
CA GLN A 164 -9.67 8.82 -20.99
C GLN A 164 -10.39 7.82 -20.09
N TYR A 165 -10.16 7.87 -18.77
CA TYR A 165 -10.81 7.02 -17.79
C TYR A 165 -11.91 7.78 -17.04
N ASN A 166 -13.04 7.12 -16.77
CA ASN A 166 -14.12 7.68 -15.95
C ASN A 166 -13.72 7.68 -14.47
N HIS A 167 -12.94 6.68 -14.07
CA HIS A 167 -12.50 6.46 -12.70
C HIS A 167 -11.00 6.20 -12.65
N VAL A 168 -10.35 6.73 -11.63
CA VAL A 168 -8.89 6.59 -11.47
C VAL A 168 -8.57 6.17 -10.04
N ILE A 169 -7.71 5.15 -9.93
CA ILE A 169 -6.97 4.86 -8.71
C ILE A 169 -5.63 5.58 -8.82
N PHE A 170 -5.35 6.48 -7.89
CA PHE A 170 -4.07 7.15 -7.79
C PHE A 170 -3.32 6.64 -6.57
N ALA A 171 -2.07 6.24 -6.75
CA ALA A 171 -1.24 5.75 -5.67
C ALA A 171 0.12 6.46 -5.63
N SER A 172 0.56 6.80 -4.44
CA SER A 172 1.91 7.30 -4.17
C SER A 172 2.36 6.81 -2.81
N HIS A 173 3.65 6.61 -2.61
CA HIS A 173 4.13 6.13 -1.32
C HIS A 173 3.84 7.14 -0.20
N GLN A 174 4.13 8.42 -0.43
CA GLN A 174 3.97 9.46 0.59
C GLN A 174 2.63 10.19 0.50
N PRO A 175 1.88 10.32 1.62
CA PRO A 175 0.56 10.99 1.64
C PRO A 175 0.58 12.47 1.20
N ARG A 176 1.74 13.14 1.24
CA ARG A 176 1.85 14.53 0.78
C ARG A 176 1.54 14.67 -0.71
N VAL A 177 1.98 13.70 -1.53
CA VAL A 177 1.71 13.71 -2.98
C VAL A 177 0.22 13.59 -3.26
N LEU A 178 -0.54 12.84 -2.46
CA LEU A 178 -2.00 12.78 -2.62
C LEU A 178 -2.65 14.15 -2.48
N ARG A 179 -2.15 14.99 -1.55
CA ARG A 179 -2.65 16.38 -1.38
C ARG A 179 -2.29 17.27 -2.56
N GLU A 180 -1.10 17.08 -3.10
CA GLU A 180 -0.65 17.83 -4.29
C GLU A 180 -1.50 17.48 -5.51
N VAL A 181 -1.76 16.19 -5.74
CA VAL A 181 -2.61 15.72 -6.85
C VAL A 181 -4.04 16.27 -6.74
N GLU A 182 -4.61 16.37 -5.54
CA GLU A 182 -5.96 16.92 -5.32
C GLU A 182 -6.12 18.37 -5.82
N CYS A 183 -5.00 19.10 -6.00
CA CYS A 183 -5.01 20.45 -6.58
C CYS A 183 -5.22 20.45 -8.10
N PHE A 184 -4.89 19.36 -8.79
CA PHE A 184 -4.94 19.26 -10.26
C PHE A 184 -6.03 18.30 -10.74
N TYR A 185 -6.23 17.19 -10.01
CA TYR A 185 -7.15 16.12 -10.36
C TYR A 185 -7.74 15.50 -9.10
N ARG A 186 -8.95 14.97 -9.21
CA ARG A 186 -9.63 14.31 -8.10
C ARG A 186 -9.85 12.83 -8.38
N PRO A 187 -8.90 11.94 -8.07
CA PRO A 187 -9.04 10.51 -8.27
C PRO A 187 -10.26 9.92 -7.52
N THR A 188 -10.80 8.82 -8.04
CA THR A 188 -11.88 8.09 -7.37
C THR A 188 -11.37 7.38 -6.11
N LEU A 189 -10.16 6.83 -6.16
CA LEU A 189 -9.50 6.21 -5.00
C LEU A 189 -8.05 6.69 -4.92
N MET A 190 -7.62 7.11 -3.74
CA MET A 190 -6.24 7.49 -3.46
C MET A 190 -5.64 6.59 -2.38
N LEU A 191 -4.40 6.14 -2.61
CA LEU A 191 -3.72 5.17 -1.77
C LEU A 191 -2.31 5.66 -1.41
N ALA A 192 -1.94 5.57 -0.12
CA ALA A 192 -0.59 5.84 0.35
C ALA A 192 -0.19 4.97 1.55
N GLY A 193 1.13 4.85 1.77
CA GLY A 193 1.78 4.21 2.91
C GLY A 193 2.63 5.20 3.70
N HIS A 194 3.91 4.84 3.91
CA HIS A 194 5.01 5.63 4.44
C HIS A 194 4.95 5.98 5.93
N THR A 195 3.78 6.35 6.47
CA THR A 195 3.68 6.88 7.84
C THR A 195 3.82 5.82 8.93
N HIS A 196 3.66 4.54 8.58
CA HIS A 196 3.55 3.43 9.53
C HIS A 196 2.50 3.67 10.64
N GLY A 197 1.65 4.68 10.48
CA GLY A 197 0.77 5.19 11.54
C GLY A 197 1.52 5.71 12.76
N GLY A 198 2.79 6.12 12.60
CA GLY A 198 3.71 6.45 13.67
C GLY A 198 4.24 5.24 14.44
N GLN A 199 3.97 4.02 13.98
CA GLN A 199 4.44 2.71 14.47
C GLN A 199 4.22 2.45 15.97
N ILE A 200 4.61 3.38 16.85
CA ILE A 200 4.40 3.34 18.30
C ILE A 200 3.57 4.55 18.71
N ARG A 201 2.36 4.30 19.24
CA ARG A 201 1.37 5.31 19.64
C ARG A 201 0.78 4.97 21.01
N ILE A 202 0.49 6.01 21.79
CA ILE A 202 -0.28 5.89 23.03
C ILE A 202 -1.60 6.65 22.84
N GLY A 203 -2.68 5.92 22.65
CA GLY A 203 -3.99 6.49 22.30
C GLY A 203 -3.94 7.28 20.98
N LYS A 204 -4.30 8.56 21.05
CA LYS A 204 -4.24 9.48 19.90
C LYS A 204 -2.85 10.09 19.64
N PHE A 205 -1.92 9.96 20.58
CA PHE A 205 -0.59 10.54 20.47
C PHE A 205 0.35 9.60 19.72
N GLY A 206 1.07 10.12 18.72
CA GLY A 206 2.08 9.43 17.91
C GLY A 206 2.83 10.44 17.06
N LEU A 207 4.03 10.06 16.59
CA LEU A 207 4.91 10.94 15.81
C LEU A 207 4.33 11.30 14.44
N LEU A 208 3.59 10.37 13.82
CA LEU A 208 3.00 10.55 12.49
C LEU A 208 1.49 10.25 12.53
N GLU A 209 0.79 10.64 11.49
CA GLU A 209 -0.64 10.39 11.34
C GLU A 209 -0.93 8.88 11.31
N LYS A 210 -1.95 8.45 12.05
CA LYS A 210 -2.44 7.07 12.02
C LYS A 210 -3.14 6.81 10.69
N GLY A 211 -2.87 5.66 10.11
CA GLY A 211 -3.56 5.20 8.91
C GLY A 211 -5.07 5.15 9.09
N LYS A 212 -5.78 5.55 8.06
CA LYS A 212 -7.25 5.56 8.00
C LYS A 212 -7.76 5.44 6.58
N PHE A 213 -8.95 4.88 6.43
CA PHE A 213 -9.74 4.95 5.21
C PHE A 213 -10.87 5.96 5.39
N GLN A 214 -11.01 6.86 4.45
CA GLN A 214 -12.04 7.90 4.44
C GLN A 214 -12.76 7.86 3.10
N THR A 215 -14.08 8.06 3.13
CA THR A 215 -14.90 8.15 1.92
C THR A 215 -15.67 9.46 1.92
N ASN A 216 -15.79 10.07 0.76
CA ASN A 216 -16.57 11.30 0.58
C ASN A 216 -17.12 11.35 -0.85
N PHE A 217 -18.47 11.42 -1.00
CA PHE A 217 -19.16 11.53 -2.30
C PHE A 217 -18.63 10.57 -3.38
N GLY A 218 -18.55 9.27 -3.06
CA GLY A 218 -18.10 8.24 -4.01
C GLY A 218 -16.58 8.22 -4.26
N ARG A 219 -15.79 8.96 -3.48
CA ARG A 219 -14.32 8.92 -3.51
C ARG A 219 -13.77 8.34 -2.23
N GLY A 220 -12.65 7.62 -2.36
CA GLY A 220 -11.94 7.00 -1.23
C GLY A 220 -10.52 7.52 -1.09
N LYS A 221 -10.04 7.62 0.14
CA LYS A 221 -8.64 7.92 0.47
C LYS A 221 -8.17 7.01 1.59
N LEU A 222 -7.14 6.22 1.32
CA LEU A 222 -6.51 5.32 2.27
C LEU A 222 -5.08 5.77 2.55
N ILE A 223 -4.75 5.97 3.82
CA ILE A 223 -3.38 6.00 4.31
C ILE A 223 -3.21 4.74 5.17
N SER A 224 -2.27 3.87 4.81
CA SER A 224 -2.03 2.60 5.50
C SER A 224 -1.06 2.76 6.65
N ASN A 225 -1.23 1.96 7.72
CA ASN A 225 -0.17 1.81 8.73
C ASN A 225 0.99 0.92 8.26
N GLY A 226 0.90 0.34 7.05
CA GLY A 226 1.93 -0.53 6.50
C GLY A 226 1.98 -1.94 7.10
N TYR A 227 2.56 -2.86 6.33
CA TYR A 227 2.64 -4.27 6.69
C TYR A 227 3.88 -4.64 7.50
N GLY A 228 5.03 -4.03 7.22
CA GLY A 228 6.30 -4.24 7.92
C GLY A 228 6.51 -3.30 9.10
N THR A 229 7.75 -3.04 9.39
CA THR A 229 8.22 -2.06 10.40
C THR A 229 9.48 -1.40 9.88
N SER A 230 9.67 -0.14 10.22
CA SER A 230 10.91 0.58 10.00
C SER A 230 11.71 0.63 11.32
N THR A 231 13.04 0.59 11.24
CA THR A 231 14.01 0.75 12.34
C THR A 231 13.88 -0.33 13.44
N VAL A 232 12.77 -0.40 14.19
CA VAL A 232 12.56 -1.37 15.27
C VAL A 232 11.37 -2.27 14.98
N PRO A 233 11.45 -3.59 15.26
CA PRO A 233 10.37 -4.54 14.96
C PRO A 233 9.25 -4.53 16.03
N LEU A 234 8.80 -3.34 16.41
CA LEU A 234 7.80 -3.12 17.47
C LEU A 234 6.68 -2.22 16.97
N ARG A 235 5.43 -2.53 17.32
CA ARG A 235 4.24 -1.71 17.03
C ARG A 235 3.32 -1.62 18.24
N LEU A 236 2.86 -0.40 18.53
CA LEU A 236 1.86 -0.14 19.57
C LEU A 236 0.85 0.89 19.03
N GLY A 237 -0.45 0.61 19.13
CA GLY A 237 -1.50 1.53 18.67
C GLY A 237 -1.66 1.69 17.16
N ALA A 238 -0.67 1.26 16.37
CA ALA A 238 -0.70 1.20 14.90
C ALA A 238 -0.29 -0.22 14.45
N PRO A 239 -1.21 -1.21 14.46
CA PRO A 239 -0.89 -2.58 14.10
C PRO A 239 -0.49 -2.70 12.63
N ALA A 240 0.32 -3.72 12.33
CA ALA A 240 0.65 -4.07 10.94
C ALA A 240 -0.60 -4.50 10.18
N GLU A 241 -0.77 -4.00 8.95
CA GLU A 241 -1.97 -4.23 8.14
C GLU A 241 -1.70 -4.20 6.63
N CYS A 242 -2.62 -4.78 5.88
CA CYS A 242 -2.83 -4.60 4.46
C CYS A 242 -4.35 -4.55 4.23
N HIS A 243 -4.79 -4.20 3.02
CA HIS A 243 -6.18 -3.81 2.80
C HIS A 243 -6.78 -4.52 1.59
N ILE A 244 -8.08 -4.87 1.68
CA ILE A 244 -8.94 -5.20 0.54
C ILE A 244 -9.97 -4.09 0.44
N ILE A 245 -10.05 -3.44 -0.72
CA ILE A 245 -11.02 -2.39 -1.00
C ILE A 245 -11.96 -2.92 -2.07
N THR A 246 -13.20 -3.15 -1.69
CA THR A 246 -14.28 -3.51 -2.62
C THR A 246 -14.91 -2.23 -3.13
N ILE A 247 -14.88 -2.03 -4.43
CA ILE A 247 -15.44 -0.87 -5.12
C ILE A 247 -16.67 -1.35 -5.91
N ASP A 248 -17.83 -0.86 -5.53
CA ASP A 248 -19.09 -1.04 -6.29
C ASP A 248 -19.30 0.25 -7.12
N TYR A 249 -19.47 0.13 -8.49
CA TYR A 249 -19.55 1.25 -9.42
C TYR A 249 -20.44 0.97 -10.64
#